data_429c14f6312a05b7359c8d7f2d2e0201
#
_entry.id   429c14f6312a05b7359c8d7f2d2e0201
#
_cell.length_a   1.000
_cell.length_b   1.000
_cell.length_c   1.000
_cell.angle_alpha   90.00
_cell.angle_beta   90.00
_cell.angle_gamma   90.00
#
_symmetry.space_group_name_H-M   'P 1'
#
loop_
_entity.id
_entity.type
_entity.pdbx_description
1 polymer ?
#
loop_
_entity_poly.entity_id
_entity_poly.type
_entity_poly.pdbx_seq_one_letter_code
_entity_poly.pdbx_strand_id
1 'polypeptide(L)'
;MAKTIMIVDDSASLRQVVAIALKGAGYEVLEACDGKDALAKLSGQKINLIISDVNMPNMDGISFVKAVKQLPNYKFTPIIMLTTESQESKKQEGQAAGAKAWVVK
;
A
#
# COMPACT_ATOMS: atom_id res chain seq x y z
N MET A 1 8.09 8.43 18.88
CA MET A 1 8.44 8.66 17.47
C MET A 1 7.26 8.30 16.57
N ALA A 2 7.03 9.10 15.55
CA ALA A 2 5.90 8.86 14.65
C ALA A 2 6.14 7.59 13.82
N LYS A 3 5.08 6.82 13.60
CA LYS A 3 5.12 5.69 12.69
C LYS A 3 4.92 6.19 11.26
N THR A 4 5.55 5.53 10.31
CA THR A 4 5.46 5.89 8.90
C THR A 4 4.52 4.94 8.16
N ILE A 5 3.57 5.51 7.44
CA ILE A 5 2.61 4.77 6.62
C ILE A 5 2.84 5.16 5.17
N MET A 6 3.00 4.16 4.30
CA MET A 6 3.10 4.40 2.86
C MET A 6 1.73 4.22 2.22
N ILE A 7 1.34 5.18 1.40
CA ILE A 7 0.09 5.11 0.62
C ILE A 7 0.46 4.97 -0.86
N VAL A 8 -0.06 3.93 -1.49
CA VAL A 8 0.19 3.65 -2.90
C VAL A 8 -1.14 3.68 -3.65
N ASP A 9 -1.34 4.70 -4.47
CA ASP A 9 -2.59 4.87 -5.23
C ASP A 9 -2.30 5.80 -6.40
N ASP A 10 -2.83 5.49 -7.57
CA ASP A 10 -2.66 6.34 -8.76
C ASP A 10 -3.53 7.58 -8.73
N SER A 11 -4.52 7.66 -7.85
CA SER A 11 -5.35 8.83 -7.67
C SER A 11 -4.71 9.81 -6.68
N ALA A 12 -4.22 10.93 -7.17
CA ALA A 12 -3.62 11.96 -6.33
C ALA A 12 -4.62 12.52 -5.32
N SER A 13 -5.87 12.69 -5.74
CA SER A 13 -6.93 13.20 -4.86
C SER A 13 -7.17 12.28 -3.67
N LEU A 14 -7.26 10.98 -3.91
CA LEU A 14 -7.47 10.01 -2.86
C LEU A 14 -6.26 9.94 -1.93
N ARG A 15 -5.04 9.94 -2.50
CA ARG A 15 -3.83 9.96 -1.67
C ARG A 15 -3.83 11.16 -0.73
N GLN A 16 -4.21 12.34 -1.22
CA GLN A 16 -4.27 13.55 -0.39
C GLN A 16 -5.24 13.39 0.77
N VAL A 17 -6.45 12.89 0.49
CA VAL A 17 -7.47 12.72 1.54
C VAL A 17 -6.97 11.78 2.64
N VAL A 18 -6.42 10.64 2.24
CA VAL A 18 -5.92 9.66 3.21
C VAL A 18 -4.70 10.21 3.94
N ALA A 19 -3.79 10.88 3.23
CA ALA A 19 -2.60 11.46 3.84
C ALA A 19 -2.95 12.51 4.89
N ILE A 20 -3.90 13.38 4.59
CA ILE A 20 -4.35 14.42 5.54
C ILE A 20 -4.91 13.76 6.81
N ALA A 21 -5.74 12.74 6.65
CA ALA A 21 -6.33 12.03 7.78
C ALA A 21 -5.24 11.37 8.65
N LEU A 22 -4.27 10.72 8.03
CA LEU A 22 -3.19 10.04 8.76
C LEU A 22 -2.25 11.03 9.44
N LYS A 23 -1.89 12.11 8.77
CA LYS A 23 -1.06 13.16 9.37
C LYS A 23 -1.76 13.80 10.56
N GLY A 24 -3.08 14.01 10.44
CA GLY A 24 -3.89 14.52 11.54
C GLY A 24 -3.91 13.59 12.75
N ALA A 25 -3.72 12.29 12.54
CA ALA A 25 -3.63 11.30 13.60
C ALA A 25 -2.22 11.12 14.16
N GLY A 26 -1.23 11.87 13.67
CA GLY A 26 0.14 11.84 14.18
C GLY A 26 1.09 10.92 13.44
N TYR A 27 0.71 10.40 12.28
CA TYR A 27 1.58 9.53 11.48
C TYR A 27 2.38 10.34 10.46
N GLU A 28 3.54 9.83 10.10
CA GLU A 28 4.27 10.30 8.92
C GLU A 28 3.75 9.53 7.71
N VAL A 29 3.64 10.21 6.57
CA VAL A 29 3.06 9.63 5.36
C VAL A 29 4.04 9.74 4.21
N LEU A 30 4.26 8.62 3.52
CA LEU A 30 5.04 8.56 2.29
C LEU A 30 4.08 8.15 1.18
N GLU A 31 4.01 8.93 0.11
CA GLU A 31 3.08 8.69 -0.98
C GLU A 31 3.78 8.15 -2.21
N ALA A 32 3.12 7.22 -2.89
CA ALA A 32 3.58 6.69 -4.16
C ALA A 32 2.41 6.58 -5.14
N CYS A 33 2.67 6.80 -6.41
CA CYS A 33 1.60 6.83 -7.42
C CYS A 33 1.32 5.46 -8.05
N ASP A 34 2.21 4.50 -7.91
CA ASP A 34 2.03 3.13 -8.39
C ASP A 34 3.01 2.19 -7.69
N GLY A 35 2.94 0.90 -8.02
CA GLY A 35 3.80 -0.10 -7.39
C GLY A 35 5.28 0.10 -7.66
N LYS A 36 5.65 0.51 -8.87
CA LYS A 36 7.05 0.76 -9.21
C LYS A 36 7.62 1.94 -8.44
N ASP A 37 6.85 3.03 -8.35
CA ASP A 37 7.23 4.21 -7.58
C ASP A 37 7.39 3.85 -6.11
N ALA A 38 6.46 3.06 -5.58
CA ALA A 38 6.50 2.60 -4.20
C ALA A 38 7.76 1.77 -3.92
N LEU A 39 8.08 0.83 -4.79
CA LEU A 39 9.28 0.00 -4.61
C LEU A 39 10.56 0.84 -4.62
N ALA A 40 10.63 1.85 -5.50
CA ALA A 40 11.76 2.77 -5.52
C ALA A 40 11.89 3.56 -4.22
N LYS A 41 10.76 3.94 -3.62
CA LYS A 41 10.74 4.71 -2.38
C LYS A 41 10.99 3.89 -1.12
N LEU A 42 10.83 2.57 -1.20
CA LEU A 42 11.09 1.71 -0.04
C LEU A 42 12.56 1.72 0.39
N SER A 43 13.50 1.73 -0.49
CA SER A 43 14.97 1.88 -0.35
C SER A 43 15.53 1.96 1.09
N GLY A 44 15.21 1.00 1.94
CA GLY A 44 15.75 0.95 3.30
C GLY A 44 15.04 1.81 4.33
N GLN A 45 14.04 2.60 3.94
CA GLN A 45 13.26 3.38 4.91
C GLN A 45 12.39 2.46 5.76
N LYS A 46 12.24 2.82 7.03
CA LYS A 46 11.36 2.06 7.92
C LYS A 46 9.90 2.42 7.64
N ILE A 47 9.13 1.44 7.21
CA ILE A 47 7.70 1.59 6.94
C ILE A 47 6.94 0.67 7.89
N ASN A 48 6.00 1.22 8.64
CA ASN A 48 5.23 0.47 9.63
C ASN A 48 3.96 -0.14 9.05
N LEU A 49 3.41 0.44 8.00
CA LEU A 49 2.18 -0.02 7.35
C LEU A 49 2.17 0.47 5.91
N ILE A 50 1.66 -0.35 5.01
CA ILE A 50 1.45 0.04 3.61
C ILE A 50 -0.03 -0.08 3.31
N ILE A 51 -0.61 0.98 2.75
CA ILE A 51 -1.98 0.99 2.24
C ILE A 51 -1.87 1.14 0.73
N SER A 52 -2.38 0.16 -0.02
CA SER A 52 -2.21 0.11 -1.47
C SER A 52 -3.53 -0.11 -2.18
N ASP A 53 -3.72 0.56 -3.31
CA ASP A 53 -4.80 0.24 -4.25
C ASP A 53 -4.45 -1.04 -5.01
N VAL A 54 -5.46 -1.66 -5.60
CA VAL A 54 -5.31 -2.86 -6.45
C VAL A 54 -5.07 -2.47 -7.90
N ASN A 55 -5.87 -1.55 -8.43
CA ASN A 55 -5.85 -1.18 -9.84
C ASN A 55 -4.96 0.04 -10.07
N MET A 56 -3.72 -0.21 -10.46
CA MET A 56 -2.74 0.84 -10.72
C MET A 56 -2.02 0.59 -12.04
N PRO A 57 -1.57 1.66 -12.75
CA PRO A 57 -0.76 1.48 -13.94
C PRO A 57 0.63 0.94 -13.58
N ASN A 58 1.33 0.39 -14.56
CA ASN A 58 2.69 -0.12 -14.46
C ASN A 58 2.84 -1.37 -13.59
N MET A 59 2.25 -1.39 -12.40
CA MET A 59 2.27 -2.55 -11.51
C MET A 59 1.04 -2.50 -10.63
N ASP A 60 0.17 -3.49 -10.73
CA ASP A 60 -1.03 -3.55 -9.88
C ASP A 60 -0.68 -3.84 -8.42
N GLY A 61 -1.66 -3.61 -7.53
CA GLY A 61 -1.43 -3.75 -6.10
C GLY A 61 -1.09 -5.16 -5.66
N ILE A 62 -1.65 -6.18 -6.30
CA ILE A 62 -1.37 -7.58 -5.95
C ILE A 62 0.07 -7.92 -6.30
N SER A 63 0.53 -7.54 -7.48
CA SER A 63 1.93 -7.71 -7.88
C SER A 63 2.87 -6.94 -6.96
N PHE A 64 2.47 -5.74 -6.56
CA PHE A 64 3.23 -4.93 -5.62
C PHE A 64 3.37 -5.64 -4.26
N VAL A 65 2.29 -6.20 -3.72
CA VAL A 65 2.33 -6.95 -2.46
C VAL A 65 3.32 -8.12 -2.57
N LYS A 66 3.24 -8.88 -3.66
CA LYS A 66 4.16 -10.01 -3.89
C LYS A 66 5.61 -9.54 -3.90
N ALA A 67 5.89 -8.43 -4.57
CA ALA A 67 7.24 -7.88 -4.64
C ALA A 67 7.76 -7.44 -3.28
N VAL A 68 6.92 -6.75 -2.49
CA VAL A 68 7.28 -6.30 -1.14
C VAL A 68 7.60 -7.48 -0.23
N LYS A 69 6.83 -8.55 -0.32
CA LYS A 69 7.04 -9.74 0.51
C LYS A 69 8.32 -10.49 0.17
N GLN A 70 8.94 -10.22 -0.98
CA GLN A 70 10.24 -10.76 -1.34
C GLN A 70 11.41 -9.94 -0.77
N LEU A 71 11.13 -8.74 -0.27
CA LEU A 71 12.16 -7.85 0.26
C LEU A 71 12.39 -8.16 1.75
N PRO A 72 13.62 -8.50 2.18
CA PRO A 72 13.86 -8.89 3.58
C PRO A 72 13.44 -7.84 4.59
N ASN A 73 13.62 -6.56 4.27
CA ASN A 73 13.31 -5.48 5.21
C ASN A 73 11.80 -5.21 5.34
N TYR A 74 10.99 -5.72 4.42
CA TYR A 74 9.54 -5.43 4.37
C TYR A 74 8.68 -6.69 4.38
N LYS A 75 9.31 -7.84 4.51
CA LYS A 75 8.62 -9.14 4.48
C LYS A 75 7.49 -9.22 5.50
N PHE A 76 7.68 -8.63 6.66
CA PHE A 76 6.69 -8.66 7.75
C PHE A 76 5.90 -7.36 7.90
N THR A 77 6.12 -6.38 7.03
CA THR A 77 5.37 -5.13 7.05
C THR A 77 3.91 -5.41 6.66
N PRO A 78 2.92 -5.06 7.50
CA PRO A 78 1.53 -5.28 7.14
C PRO A 78 1.10 -4.41 5.95
N ILE A 79 0.32 -4.99 5.06
CA ILE A 79 -0.20 -4.31 3.87
C ILE A 79 -1.72 -4.43 3.87
N ILE A 80 -2.40 -3.31 3.73
CA ILE A 80 -3.84 -3.24 3.60
C ILE A 80 -4.18 -2.84 2.16
N MET A 81 -5.05 -3.61 1.53
CA MET A 81 -5.56 -3.25 0.21
C MET A 81 -6.80 -2.37 0.38
N LEU A 82 -6.75 -1.16 -0.17
CA LEU A 82 -7.85 -0.20 -0.12
C LEU A 82 -8.28 0.09 -1.56
N THR A 83 -9.43 -0.45 -1.98
CA THR A 83 -9.78 -0.49 -3.39
C THR A 83 -11.29 -0.41 -3.61
N THR A 84 -11.69 -0.05 -4.83
CA THR A 84 -13.08 -0.16 -5.29
C THR A 84 -13.39 -1.58 -5.77
N GLU A 85 -12.37 -2.44 -5.91
CA GLU A 85 -12.54 -3.82 -6.38
C GLU A 85 -13.14 -4.68 -5.28
N SER A 86 -14.34 -5.23 -5.54
CA SER A 86 -15.07 -6.04 -4.58
C SER A 86 -15.20 -7.51 -4.99
N GLN A 87 -14.58 -7.90 -6.11
CA GLN A 87 -14.67 -9.28 -6.56
C GLN A 87 -13.94 -10.22 -5.62
N GLU A 88 -14.58 -11.31 -5.27
CA GLU A 88 -14.01 -12.29 -4.34
C GLU A 88 -12.70 -12.88 -4.85
N SER A 89 -12.58 -13.11 -6.16
CA SER A 89 -11.35 -13.64 -6.75
C SER A 89 -10.16 -12.71 -6.53
N LYS A 90 -10.36 -11.40 -6.67
CA LYS A 90 -9.30 -10.42 -6.43
C LYS A 90 -8.92 -10.35 -4.96
N LYS A 91 -9.90 -10.43 -4.08
CA LYS A 91 -9.67 -10.46 -2.65
C LYS A 91 -8.83 -11.66 -2.24
N GLN A 92 -9.15 -12.84 -2.78
CA GLN A 92 -8.40 -14.06 -2.51
C GLN A 92 -6.96 -13.94 -3.04
N GLU A 93 -6.77 -13.39 -4.24
CA GLU A 93 -5.44 -13.16 -4.79
C GLU A 93 -4.61 -12.23 -3.90
N GLY A 94 -5.21 -11.14 -3.41
CA GLY A 94 -4.53 -10.22 -2.52
C GLY A 94 -4.11 -10.88 -1.21
N GLN A 95 -5.00 -11.65 -0.61
CA GLN A 95 -4.71 -12.37 0.62
C GLN A 95 -3.64 -13.44 0.40
N ALA A 96 -3.71 -14.19 -0.68
CA ALA A 96 -2.71 -15.19 -1.02
C ALA A 96 -1.34 -14.57 -1.29
N ALA A 97 -1.31 -13.35 -1.83
CA ALA A 97 -0.07 -12.62 -2.07
C ALA A 97 0.57 -12.09 -0.78
N GLY A 98 -0.19 -12.01 0.31
CA GLY A 98 0.32 -11.59 1.60
C GLY A 98 -0.32 -10.34 2.19
N ALA A 99 -1.37 -9.80 1.57
CA ALA A 99 -2.08 -8.65 2.13
C ALA A 99 -2.81 -9.06 3.41
N LYS A 100 -2.70 -8.23 4.45
CA LYS A 100 -3.28 -8.53 5.75
C LYS A 100 -4.77 -8.25 5.81
N ALA A 101 -5.22 -7.26 5.06
CA ALA A 101 -6.63 -6.87 5.04
C ALA A 101 -7.01 -6.37 3.65
N TRP A 102 -8.30 -6.42 3.36
CA TRP A 102 -8.88 -5.95 2.11
C TRP A 102 -10.06 -5.06 2.46
N VAL A 103 -9.98 -3.80 2.12
CA VAL A 103 -11.02 -2.81 2.43
C VAL A 103 -11.55 -2.23 1.13
N VAL A 104 -12.87 -2.26 0.94
CA VAL A 104 -13.52 -1.67 -0.22
C VAL A 104 -13.81 -0.20 0.06
N LYS A 105 -13.43 0.64 -0.89
CA LYS A 105 -13.64 2.09 -0.80
C LYS A 105 -15.12 2.45 -0.85
#